data_dfe9f6d0444b7ca9342ec4a384be276c
#
_entry.id   dfe9f6d0444b7ca9342ec4a384be276c
#
_cell.length_a   1.000
_cell.length_b   1.000
_cell.length_c   1.000
_cell.angle_alpha   90.00
_cell.angle_beta   90.00
_cell.angle_gamma   90.00
#
_symmetry.space_group_name_H-M   'P 1'
#
loop_
_entity.id
_entity.type
_entity.pdbx_description
1 polymer ?
#
loop_
_entity_poly.entity_id
_entity_poly.type
_entity_poly.pdbx_seq_one_letter_code
_entity_poly.pdbx_strand_id
1 'polypeptide(L)'
;VEAAARTTGEPVWRLPLHPSYADDLRSDVADIKNVAEGGAAGAGIGAHFIGFFVESTPWAHLDIASKAWVTSARPTSPAGATAYGVRLLERFALDFRPVPAQAPAS
;
A
#
# COMPACT_ATOMS: atom_id res chain seq x y z
N VAL A 1 2.80 9.59 -4.63
CA VAL A 1 2.85 8.23 -5.17
C VAL A 1 2.28 8.17 -6.58
N GLU A 2 1.02 8.52 -6.84
CA GLU A 2 0.39 8.44 -8.18
C GLU A 2 1.14 9.23 -9.27
N ALA A 3 1.67 10.42 -8.96
CA ALA A 3 2.47 11.19 -9.90
C ALA A 3 3.75 10.44 -10.30
N ALA A 4 4.47 9.89 -9.33
CA ALA A 4 5.65 9.06 -9.57
C ALA A 4 5.31 7.81 -10.41
N ALA A 5 4.18 7.15 -10.13
CA ALA A 5 3.71 6.01 -10.90
C ALA A 5 3.48 6.35 -12.38
N ARG A 6 2.84 7.49 -12.66
CA ARG A 6 2.64 7.98 -14.03
C ARG A 6 3.96 8.28 -14.76
N THR A 7 4.90 8.94 -14.06
CA THR A 7 6.19 9.30 -14.65
C THR A 7 7.05 8.08 -14.97
N THR A 8 6.99 7.05 -14.14
CA THR A 8 7.84 5.86 -14.29
C THR A 8 7.22 4.75 -15.13
N GLY A 9 5.94 4.85 -15.47
CA GLY A 9 5.20 3.79 -16.14
C GLY A 9 4.98 2.55 -15.27
N GLU A 10 5.06 2.68 -13.95
CA GLU A 10 4.68 1.65 -12.96
C GLU A 10 3.27 1.97 -12.42
N PRO A 11 2.21 1.49 -13.08
CA PRO A 11 0.86 1.96 -12.79
C PRO A 11 0.38 1.46 -11.42
N VAL A 12 -0.27 2.35 -10.69
CA VAL A 12 -0.99 2.06 -9.45
C VAL A 12 -2.48 2.31 -9.64
N TRP A 13 -3.29 1.63 -8.84
CA TRP A 13 -4.73 1.85 -8.77
C TRP A 13 -5.11 2.17 -7.34
N ARG A 14 -5.65 3.36 -7.11
CA ARG A 14 -6.02 3.79 -5.77
C ARG A 14 -7.29 3.07 -5.32
N LEU A 15 -7.19 2.39 -4.18
CA LEU A 15 -8.32 1.79 -3.48
C LEU A 15 -8.77 2.69 -2.33
N PRO A 16 -10.07 2.67 -1.96
CA PRO A 16 -10.55 3.37 -0.78
C PRO A 16 -9.98 2.70 0.49
N LEU A 17 -9.64 3.51 1.46
CA LEU A 17 -9.32 3.06 2.81
C LEU A 17 -10.55 3.29 3.70
N HIS A 18 -11.58 2.44 3.53
CA HIS A 18 -12.87 2.60 4.19
C HIS A 18 -12.79 2.24 5.67
N PRO A 19 -13.34 3.07 6.59
CA PRO A 19 -13.25 2.82 8.04
C PRO A 19 -13.81 1.45 8.49
N SER A 20 -14.81 0.90 7.79
CA SER A 20 -15.39 -0.40 8.14
C SER A 20 -14.38 -1.57 8.08
N TYR A 21 -13.27 -1.44 7.35
CA TYR A 21 -12.24 -2.47 7.33
C TYR A 21 -11.56 -2.66 8.70
N ALA A 22 -11.62 -1.65 9.57
CA ALA A 22 -11.11 -1.77 10.93
C ALA A 22 -11.94 -2.76 11.77
N ASP A 23 -13.24 -2.91 11.48
CA ASP A 23 -14.11 -3.84 12.20
C ASP A 23 -13.72 -5.30 11.94
N ASP A 24 -13.25 -5.61 10.72
CA ASP A 24 -12.79 -6.94 10.33
C ASP A 24 -11.48 -7.36 11.03
N LEU A 25 -10.78 -6.40 11.61
CA LEU A 25 -9.51 -6.62 12.32
C LEU A 25 -9.67 -6.72 13.84
N ARG A 26 -10.89 -6.63 14.37
CA ARG A 26 -11.14 -6.82 15.80
C ARG A 26 -10.79 -8.23 16.25
N SER A 27 -10.19 -8.34 17.43
CA SER A 27 -9.80 -9.61 18.04
C SER A 27 -10.28 -9.68 19.49
N ASP A 28 -10.69 -10.86 19.92
CA ASP A 28 -11.06 -11.11 21.34
C ASP A 28 -9.85 -11.53 22.18
N VAL A 29 -8.71 -11.83 21.55
CA VAL A 29 -7.52 -12.41 22.21
C VAL A 29 -6.23 -11.62 21.93
N ALA A 30 -6.25 -10.65 21.05
CA ALA A 30 -5.12 -9.80 20.67
C ALA A 30 -5.58 -8.36 20.48
N ASP A 31 -4.63 -7.43 20.40
CA ASP A 31 -4.95 -6.02 20.14
C ASP A 31 -5.59 -5.81 18.77
N ILE A 32 -5.18 -6.61 17.79
CA ILE A 32 -5.66 -6.56 16.41
C ILE A 32 -5.38 -7.88 15.68
N LYS A 33 -6.26 -8.31 14.77
CA LYS A 33 -6.02 -9.42 13.83
C LYS A 33 -5.14 -8.93 12.67
N ASN A 34 -4.29 -9.80 12.14
CA ASN A 34 -3.48 -9.48 10.96
C ASN A 34 -4.15 -9.86 9.63
N VAL A 35 -5.26 -10.60 9.66
CA VAL A 35 -6.08 -10.95 8.49
C VAL A 35 -7.56 -10.96 8.88
N ALA A 36 -8.43 -10.59 7.94
CA ALA A 36 -9.87 -10.72 8.09
C ALA A 36 -10.34 -12.15 7.80
N GLU A 37 -11.46 -12.53 8.40
CA GLU A 37 -12.15 -13.77 8.05
C GLU A 37 -12.76 -13.67 6.64
N GLY A 38 -12.72 -14.76 5.88
CA GLY A 38 -13.30 -14.82 4.54
C GLY A 38 -12.47 -14.21 3.40
N GLY A 39 -11.34 -13.57 3.68
CA GLY A 39 -10.39 -13.11 2.65
C GLY A 39 -10.87 -11.97 1.74
N ALA A 40 -11.99 -11.32 2.05
CA ALA A 40 -12.48 -10.18 1.29
C ALA A 40 -11.63 -8.93 1.53
N ALA A 41 -11.53 -8.04 0.52
CA ALA A 41 -10.85 -6.74 0.60
C ALA A 41 -9.39 -6.80 1.13
N GLY A 42 -8.64 -7.87 0.87
CA GLY A 42 -7.34 -8.16 1.48
C GLY A 42 -6.33 -6.99 1.42
N ALA A 43 -6.27 -6.27 0.30
CA ALA A 43 -5.40 -5.08 0.17
C ALA A 43 -5.80 -3.94 1.12
N GLY A 44 -7.11 -3.67 1.26
CA GLY A 44 -7.65 -2.67 2.20
C GLY A 44 -7.45 -3.08 3.65
N ILE A 45 -7.68 -4.35 3.98
CA ILE A 45 -7.47 -4.92 5.30
C ILE A 45 -5.99 -4.85 5.69
N GLY A 46 -5.07 -5.25 4.80
CA GLY A 46 -3.64 -5.14 5.03
C GLY A 46 -3.19 -3.70 5.26
N ALA A 47 -3.75 -2.75 4.51
CA ALA A 47 -3.51 -1.33 4.72
C ALA A 47 -4.00 -0.86 6.10
N HIS A 48 -5.21 -1.24 6.51
CA HIS A 48 -5.72 -0.90 7.85
C HIS A 48 -4.87 -1.49 8.97
N PHE A 49 -4.42 -2.74 8.82
CA PHE A 49 -3.52 -3.37 9.80
C PHE A 49 -2.24 -2.56 9.98
N ILE A 50 -1.56 -2.19 8.90
CA ILE A 50 -0.35 -1.35 8.97
C ILE A 50 -0.68 0.04 9.54
N GLY A 51 -1.79 0.64 9.09
CA GLY A 51 -2.24 1.97 9.54
C GLY A 51 -2.49 2.05 11.05
N PHE A 52 -2.88 0.95 11.69
CA PHE A 52 -3.06 0.87 13.14
C PHE A 52 -1.79 1.27 13.92
N PHE A 53 -0.62 0.98 13.37
CA PHE A 53 0.67 1.26 14.01
C PHE A 53 1.31 2.58 13.55
N VAL A 54 0.75 3.24 12.55
CA VAL A 54 1.36 4.45 11.96
C VAL A 54 0.95 5.74 12.69
N GLU A 55 -0.13 5.69 13.44
CA GLU A 55 -0.68 6.83 14.19
C GLU A 55 -1.01 8.03 13.30
N SER A 56 -0.42 9.21 13.56
CA SER A 56 -0.70 10.45 12.84
C SER A 56 0.29 10.75 11.69
N THR A 57 1.27 9.88 11.45
CA THR A 57 2.25 10.11 10.37
C THR A 57 1.57 9.92 9.01
N PRO A 58 1.73 10.86 8.06
CA PRO A 58 1.27 10.66 6.69
C PRO A 58 1.93 9.43 6.06
N TRP A 59 1.14 8.53 5.50
CA TRP A 59 1.62 7.26 4.97
C TRP A 59 0.83 6.80 3.75
N ALA A 60 1.36 5.81 3.06
CA ALA A 60 0.68 5.11 2.00
C ALA A 60 1.04 3.63 2.02
N HIS A 61 0.06 2.77 1.79
CA HIS A 61 0.27 1.34 1.59
C HIS A 61 0.28 1.03 0.10
N LEU A 62 1.22 0.19 -0.32
CA LEU A 62 1.33 -0.31 -1.69
C LEU A 62 1.22 -1.83 -1.65
N ASP A 63 0.07 -2.38 -2.05
CA ASP A 63 -0.09 -3.80 -2.29
C ASP A 63 0.49 -4.13 -3.67
N ILE A 64 1.58 -4.89 -3.69
CA ILE A 64 2.28 -5.27 -4.91
C ILE A 64 2.12 -6.76 -5.25
N ALA A 65 1.30 -7.51 -4.53
CA ALA A 65 1.19 -8.96 -4.66
C ALA A 65 0.93 -9.42 -6.10
N SER A 66 0.10 -8.69 -6.85
CA SER A 66 -0.22 -9.02 -8.25
C SER A 66 0.86 -8.61 -9.26
N LYS A 67 1.88 -7.88 -8.85
CA LYS A 67 2.91 -7.29 -9.72
C LYS A 67 4.33 -7.78 -9.41
N ALA A 68 4.57 -8.23 -8.18
CA ALA A 68 5.90 -8.55 -7.69
C ALA A 68 6.56 -9.75 -8.37
N TRP A 69 5.76 -10.66 -8.92
CA TRP A 69 6.26 -11.92 -9.49
C TRP A 69 5.56 -12.26 -10.80
N VAL A 70 6.33 -12.82 -11.76
CA VAL A 70 5.81 -13.38 -13.02
C VAL A 70 6.37 -14.78 -13.24
N THR A 71 5.53 -15.68 -13.75
CA THR A 71 5.91 -17.08 -14.01
C THR A 71 6.57 -17.29 -15.36
N SER A 72 6.44 -16.33 -16.27
CA SER A 72 7.05 -16.36 -17.60
C SER A 72 7.77 -15.05 -17.91
N ALA A 73 8.83 -15.14 -18.69
CA ALA A 73 9.59 -13.97 -19.13
C ALA A 73 8.71 -13.00 -19.95
N ARG A 74 8.99 -11.71 -19.79
CA ARG A 74 8.41 -10.59 -20.55
C ARG A 74 9.53 -9.80 -21.23
N PRO A 75 9.24 -8.96 -22.24
CA PRO A 75 10.28 -8.17 -22.92
C PRO A 75 11.16 -7.33 -21.98
N THR A 76 10.62 -6.93 -20.84
CA THR A 76 11.28 -6.02 -19.88
C THR A 76 11.72 -6.71 -18.58
N SER A 77 11.40 -7.99 -18.38
CA SER A 77 11.82 -8.72 -17.17
C SER A 77 11.88 -10.23 -17.40
N PRO A 78 12.86 -10.95 -16.83
CA PRO A 78 12.88 -12.40 -16.80
C PRO A 78 11.71 -12.94 -15.98
N ALA A 79 11.47 -14.25 -16.01
CA ALA A 79 10.60 -14.91 -15.05
C ALA A 79 11.19 -14.74 -13.64
N GLY A 80 10.31 -14.59 -12.65
CA GLY A 80 10.69 -14.36 -11.26
C GLY A 80 10.25 -12.99 -10.75
N ALA A 81 11.05 -12.41 -9.87
CA ALA A 81 10.79 -11.09 -9.28
C ALA A 81 10.88 -9.99 -10.34
N THR A 82 9.89 -9.11 -10.35
CA THR A 82 9.76 -8.05 -11.38
C THR A 82 10.46 -6.75 -11.02
N ALA A 83 10.85 -6.58 -9.76
CA ALA A 83 11.30 -5.31 -9.18
C ALA A 83 10.26 -4.17 -9.33
N TYR A 84 8.97 -4.50 -9.48
CA TYR A 84 7.89 -3.50 -9.51
C TYR A 84 7.93 -2.63 -8.26
N GLY A 85 7.82 -1.32 -8.46
CA GLY A 85 7.87 -0.33 -7.39
C GLY A 85 9.24 0.32 -7.19
N VAL A 86 10.33 -0.25 -7.67
CA VAL A 86 11.68 0.32 -7.48
C VAL A 86 11.79 1.70 -8.12
N ARG A 87 11.44 1.84 -9.39
CA ARG A 87 11.49 3.12 -10.12
C ARG A 87 10.47 4.12 -9.56
N LEU A 88 9.29 3.64 -9.18
CA LEU A 88 8.24 4.45 -8.57
C LEU A 88 8.72 5.05 -7.25
N LEU A 89 9.31 4.24 -6.37
CA LEU A 89 9.79 4.69 -5.06
C LEU A 89 11.01 5.61 -5.18
N GLU A 90 11.93 5.31 -6.09
CA GLU A 90 13.04 6.23 -6.41
C GLU A 90 12.50 7.58 -6.87
N ARG A 91 11.59 7.60 -7.84
CA ARG A 91 10.99 8.84 -8.35
C ARG A 91 10.23 9.58 -7.25
N PHE A 92 9.48 8.87 -6.43
CA PHE A 92 8.78 9.43 -5.30
C PHE A 92 9.74 10.09 -4.31
N ALA A 93 10.87 9.43 -3.99
CA ALA A 93 11.87 9.97 -3.08
C ALA A 93 12.57 11.22 -3.64
N LEU A 94 12.91 11.22 -4.94
CA LEU A 94 13.52 12.37 -5.60
C LEU A 94 12.58 13.59 -5.64
N ASP A 95 11.30 13.38 -5.83
CA ASP A 95 10.28 14.43 -5.91
C ASP A 95 9.59 14.72 -4.57
N PHE A 96 10.05 14.09 -3.50
CA PHE A 96 9.38 14.18 -2.20
C PHE A 96 9.21 15.62 -1.75
N ARG A 97 7.97 15.92 -1.33
CA ARG A 97 7.63 17.17 -0.65
C ARG A 97 6.96 16.80 0.68
N PRO A 98 7.42 17.32 1.80
CA PRO A 98 6.77 17.09 3.09
C PRO A 98 5.29 17.46 3.03
N VAL A 99 4.45 16.60 3.59
CA VAL A 99 3.04 16.95 3.81
C VAL A 99 3.00 17.97 4.95
N PRO A 100 2.34 19.13 4.78
CA PRO A 100 2.17 20.07 5.88
C PRO A 100 1.52 19.38 7.07
N ALA A 101 2.03 19.65 8.28
CA ALA A 101 1.39 19.15 9.49
C ALA A 101 -0.08 19.62 9.51
N GLN A 102 -1.01 18.68 9.66
CA GLN A 102 -2.40 19.06 9.87
C GLN A 102 -2.49 19.79 11.21
N ALA A 103 -3.11 20.97 11.21
CA ALA A 103 -3.43 21.64 12.45
C ALA A 103 -4.31 20.69 13.30
N PRO A 104 -4.12 20.61 14.62
CA PRO A 104 -4.98 19.81 15.46
C PRO A 104 -6.43 20.25 15.23
N ALA A 105 -7.30 19.27 15.03
CA ALA A 105 -8.74 19.52 14.93
C ALA A 105 -9.20 20.20 16.23
N SER A 106 -9.71 21.41 16.10
CA SER A 106 -10.28 22.22 17.18
C SER A 106 -11.60 21.63 17.65
#